data_35e9a223c4657ac276317ed9991485f8
#
_entry.id   35e9a223c4657ac276317ed9991485f8
#
_cell.length_a   1.000
_cell.length_b   1.000
_cell.length_c   1.000
_cell.angle_alpha   90.00
_cell.angle_beta   90.00
_cell.angle_gamma   90.00
#
_symmetry.space_group_name_H-M   'P 1'
#
loop_
_entity.id
_entity.type
_entity.pdbx_description
1 polymer ?
#
loop_
_entity_poly.entity_id
_entity_poly.type
_entity_poly.pdbx_seq_one_letter_code
_entity_poly.pdbx_strand_id
1 'polypeptide(L)'
;MPKIAIYKFLTFFIFAFDVINEPPHLHIAKEKGNRQRSAKIWLETLKVAEKGSLTDTDLKQALKVIKENQAILIESFNNVKAGKKITTIKIK
;
A
#
# COMPACT_ATOMS: atom_id res chain seq x y z
N MET A 1 10.89 -6.59 -0.97
CA MET A 1 9.45 -6.20 -0.92
C MET A 1 9.18 -5.23 -2.05
N PRO A 2 8.22 -5.52 -2.91
CA PRO A 2 7.89 -4.59 -3.98
C PRO A 2 7.30 -3.28 -3.43
N LYS A 3 7.89 -2.19 -3.83
CA LYS A 3 7.43 -0.85 -3.48
C LYS A 3 6.49 -0.38 -4.58
N ILE A 4 5.24 -0.11 -4.23
CA ILE A 4 4.21 0.22 -5.21
C ILE A 4 4.14 1.72 -5.47
N ALA A 5 4.16 2.52 -4.41
CA ALA A 5 4.00 3.96 -4.54
C ALA A 5 4.65 4.68 -3.36
N ILE A 6 4.94 5.97 -3.57
CA ILE A 6 5.46 6.84 -2.53
C ILE A 6 4.62 8.13 -2.55
N TYR A 7 4.18 8.57 -1.36
CA TYR A 7 3.50 9.85 -1.20
C TYR A 7 4.06 10.53 0.05
N LYS A 8 4.80 11.62 -0.14
CA LYS A 8 5.44 12.34 0.97
C LYS A 8 6.28 11.38 1.81
N PHE A 9 5.95 11.19 3.08
CA PHE A 9 6.68 10.32 4.00
C PHE A 9 6.14 8.90 4.02
N LEU A 10 5.11 8.61 3.23
CA LEU A 10 4.46 7.30 3.24
C LEU A 10 4.96 6.45 2.08
N THR A 11 5.34 5.21 2.38
CA THR A 11 5.71 4.21 1.38
C THR A 11 4.62 3.14 1.35
N PHE A 12 4.08 2.90 0.16
CA PHE A 12 3.07 1.86 -0.07
C PHE A 12 3.77 0.66 -0.71
N PHE A 13 3.66 -0.49 -0.07
CA PHE A 13 4.38 -1.68 -0.52
C PHE A 13 3.54 -2.95 -0.31
N ILE A 14 4.02 -4.06 -0.86
CA ILE A 14 3.37 -5.37 -0.75
C ILE A 14 4.41 -6.38 -0.28
N PHE A 15 4.01 -7.29 0.61
CA PHE A 15 4.82 -8.47 0.89
C PHE A 15 4.52 -9.51 -0.17
N ALA A 16 5.55 -10.00 -0.88
CA ALA A 16 5.35 -10.87 -2.02
C ALA A 16 4.57 -12.14 -1.67
N PHE A 17 4.74 -12.68 -0.46
CA PHE A 17 4.05 -13.90 -0.07
C PHE A 17 2.55 -13.69 0.21
N ASP A 18 2.11 -12.45 0.45
CA ASP A 18 0.70 -12.15 0.73
C ASP A 18 -0.15 -12.15 -0.53
N VAL A 19 0.43 -11.92 -1.71
CA VAL A 19 -0.35 -11.70 -2.93
C VAL A 19 -1.08 -12.94 -3.43
N ILE A 20 -0.62 -14.13 -3.02
CA ILE A 20 -1.18 -15.39 -3.52
C ILE A 20 -2.54 -15.69 -2.90
N ASN A 21 -2.71 -15.42 -1.62
CA ASN A 21 -3.87 -15.87 -0.85
C ASN A 21 -4.79 -14.76 -0.35
N GLU A 22 -4.49 -13.51 -0.66
CA GLU A 22 -5.27 -12.39 -0.14
C GLU A 22 -5.79 -11.49 -1.27
N PRO A 23 -6.95 -10.82 -1.04
CA PRO A 23 -7.43 -9.80 -1.97
C PRO A 23 -6.43 -8.64 -2.10
N PRO A 24 -6.58 -7.80 -3.12
CA PRO A 24 -5.69 -6.64 -3.26
C PRO A 24 -5.62 -5.80 -2.00
N HIS A 25 -4.40 -5.52 -1.56
CA HIS A 25 -4.15 -4.71 -0.37
C HIS A 25 -2.80 -4.02 -0.48
N LEU A 26 -2.58 -3.03 0.39
CA LEU A 26 -1.29 -2.38 0.52
C LEU A 26 -0.88 -2.32 1.98
N HIS A 27 0.41 -2.44 2.22
CA HIS A 27 1.03 -2.09 3.48
C HIS A 27 1.58 -0.68 3.36
N ILE A 28 1.53 0.08 4.45
CA ILE A 28 1.95 1.48 4.46
C ILE A 28 2.87 1.70 5.65
N ALA A 29 4.03 2.27 5.39
CA ALA A 29 4.97 2.65 6.44
C ALA A 29 5.47 4.06 6.18
N LYS A 30 5.86 4.75 7.27
CA LYS A 30 6.57 6.01 7.11
C LYS A 30 7.98 5.74 6.63
N GLU A 31 8.56 6.72 5.91
CA GLU A 31 9.88 6.64 5.35
C GLU A 31 10.90 6.27 6.41
N LYS A 32 11.36 5.86 7.08
CA LYS A 32 12.26 5.42 8.16
C LYS A 32 11.50 4.68 9.25
N GLY A 33 10.22 4.31 8.94
CA GLY A 33 9.42 3.60 9.91
C GLY A 33 9.74 2.12 9.96
N ASN A 34 9.27 1.47 11.02
CA ASN A 34 9.41 0.04 11.18
C ASN A 34 8.38 -0.69 10.31
N ARG A 35 8.85 -1.36 9.27
CA ARG A 35 7.96 -2.06 8.33
C ARG A 35 7.22 -3.24 8.96
N GLN A 36 7.70 -3.76 10.08
CA GLN A 36 6.99 -4.80 10.81
C GLN A 36 5.69 -4.30 11.44
N ARG A 37 5.58 -2.98 11.64
CA ARG A 37 4.40 -2.36 12.20
C ARG A 37 3.70 -1.48 11.17
N SER A 38 3.72 -1.92 9.92
CA SER A 38 3.05 -1.18 8.86
C SER A 38 1.54 -1.28 8.99
N ALA A 39 0.84 -0.26 8.47
CA ALA A 39 -0.61 -0.34 8.32
C ALA A 39 -0.96 -1.26 7.16
N LYS A 40 -2.17 -1.81 7.16
CA LYS A 40 -2.67 -2.64 6.06
C LYS A 40 -4.07 -2.16 5.67
N ILE A 41 -4.25 -1.88 4.40
CA ILE A 41 -5.53 -1.38 3.88
C ILE A 41 -5.95 -2.21 2.68
N TRP A 42 -7.22 -2.66 2.67
CA TRP A 42 -7.81 -3.39 1.56
C TRP A 42 -8.13 -2.42 0.43
N LEU A 43 -7.61 -2.68 -0.78
CA LEU A 43 -7.77 -1.75 -1.91
C LEU A 43 -9.18 -1.68 -2.48
N GLU A 44 -9.93 -2.77 -2.42
CA GLU A 44 -11.27 -2.80 -3.01
C GLU A 44 -12.31 -2.12 -2.11
N THR A 45 -12.19 -2.29 -0.80
CA THR A 45 -13.16 -1.75 0.15
C THR A 45 -12.68 -0.49 0.85
N LEU A 46 -11.38 -0.21 0.80
CA LEU A 46 -10.73 0.89 1.52
C LEU A 46 -10.82 0.75 3.03
N LYS A 47 -11.10 -0.47 3.51
CA LYS A 47 -11.13 -0.74 4.95
C LYS A 47 -9.73 -0.94 5.50
N VAL A 48 -9.50 -0.43 6.69
CA VAL A 48 -8.24 -0.59 7.40
C VAL A 48 -8.23 -1.94 8.09
N ALA A 49 -7.33 -2.83 7.64
CA ALA A 49 -7.16 -4.12 8.32
C ALA A 49 -6.29 -3.97 9.57
N GLU A 50 -5.25 -3.13 9.48
CA GLU A 50 -4.37 -2.84 10.60
C GLU A 50 -3.93 -1.39 10.52
N LYS A 51 -3.92 -0.69 11.66
CA LYS A 51 -3.45 0.70 11.72
C LYS A 51 -1.91 0.77 11.79
N GLY A 52 -1.28 -0.23 12.38
CA GLY A 52 0.16 -0.23 12.55
C GLY A 52 0.63 0.95 13.39
N SER A 53 1.78 1.50 13.03
CA SER A 53 2.37 2.63 13.73
C SER A 53 1.96 3.99 13.16
N LEU A 54 1.05 4.04 12.20
CA LEU A 54 0.60 5.31 11.62
C LEU A 54 -0.29 6.08 12.60
N THR A 55 -0.16 7.40 12.58
CA THR A 55 -1.09 8.26 13.31
C THR A 55 -2.43 8.32 12.57
N ASP A 56 -3.47 8.82 13.24
CA ASP A 56 -4.77 8.99 12.60
C ASP A 56 -4.68 9.93 11.40
N THR A 57 -3.88 10.98 11.50
CA THR A 57 -3.66 11.91 10.39
C THR A 57 -2.97 11.23 9.21
N ASP A 58 -1.93 10.45 9.48
CA ASP A 58 -1.24 9.69 8.44
C ASP A 58 -2.19 8.72 7.75
N LEU A 59 -3.02 8.04 8.53
CA LEU A 59 -3.96 7.07 8.00
C LEU A 59 -5.01 7.73 7.10
N LYS A 60 -5.53 8.89 7.50
CA LYS A 60 -6.46 9.66 6.67
C LYS A 60 -5.84 10.06 5.35
N GLN A 61 -4.58 10.53 5.38
CA GLN A 61 -3.87 10.89 4.15
C GLN A 61 -3.67 9.69 3.25
N ALA A 62 -3.27 8.56 3.83
CA ALA A 62 -3.08 7.33 3.08
C ALA A 62 -4.38 6.88 2.41
N LEU A 63 -5.49 6.89 3.13
CA LEU A 63 -6.79 6.51 2.59
C LEU A 63 -7.22 7.42 1.44
N LYS A 64 -6.99 8.72 1.58
CA LYS A 64 -7.31 9.67 0.52
C LYS A 64 -6.51 9.39 -0.74
N VAL A 65 -5.20 9.19 -0.59
CA VAL A 65 -4.31 8.89 -1.71
C VAL A 65 -4.71 7.58 -2.38
N ILE A 66 -5.01 6.55 -1.60
CA ILE A 66 -5.42 5.26 -2.14
C ILE A 66 -6.74 5.37 -2.90
N LYS A 67 -7.70 6.10 -2.35
CA LYS A 67 -8.99 6.30 -3.01
C LYS A 67 -8.85 6.99 -4.35
N GLU A 68 -8.00 8.02 -4.41
CA GLU A 68 -7.77 8.78 -5.64
C GLU A 68 -7.03 7.97 -6.71
N ASN A 69 -6.29 6.95 -6.30
CA ASN A 69 -5.46 6.16 -7.20
C ASN A 69 -5.84 4.67 -7.18
N GLN A 70 -7.06 4.36 -6.77
CA GLN A 70 -7.49 2.99 -6.50
C GLN A 70 -7.26 2.04 -7.68
N ALA A 71 -7.67 2.44 -8.87
CA ALA A 71 -7.56 1.58 -10.05
C ALA A 71 -6.11 1.21 -10.38
N ILE A 72 -5.22 2.19 -10.37
CA ILE A 72 -3.82 1.95 -10.70
C ILE A 72 -3.11 1.15 -9.61
N LEU A 73 -3.51 1.34 -8.35
CA LEU A 73 -2.92 0.59 -7.24
C LEU A 73 -3.36 -0.88 -7.28
N ILE A 74 -4.61 -1.15 -7.61
CA ILE A 74 -5.10 -2.53 -7.79
C ILE A 74 -4.38 -3.18 -8.97
N GLU A 75 -4.20 -2.45 -10.06
CA GLU A 75 -3.46 -2.94 -11.22
C GLU A 75 -2.02 -3.31 -10.84
N SER A 76 -1.35 -2.45 -10.06
CA SER A 76 0.00 -2.72 -9.59
C SER A 76 0.05 -3.98 -8.73
N PHE A 77 -0.91 -4.15 -7.83
CA PHE A 77 -1.01 -5.36 -7.02
C PHE A 77 -1.13 -6.61 -7.90
N ASN A 78 -2.03 -6.56 -8.88
CA ASN A 78 -2.25 -7.69 -9.77
C ASN A 78 -1.02 -7.99 -10.63
N ASN A 79 -0.26 -6.97 -11.02
CA ASN A 79 0.99 -7.15 -11.75
C ASN A 79 2.04 -7.86 -10.89
N VAL A 80 2.15 -7.50 -9.62
CA VAL A 80 3.05 -8.20 -8.69
C VAL A 80 2.61 -9.65 -8.55
N LYS A 81 1.31 -9.89 -8.40
CA LYS A 81 0.76 -11.25 -8.28
C LYS A 81 1.07 -12.08 -9.52
N ALA A 82 1.06 -11.48 -10.69
CA ALA A 82 1.37 -12.15 -11.96
C ALA A 82 2.87 -12.30 -12.23
N GLY A 83 3.72 -11.81 -11.31
CA GLY A 83 5.17 -11.88 -11.49
C GLY A 83 5.72 -10.83 -12.45
N LYS A 84 4.93 -9.83 -12.80
CA LYS A 84 5.37 -8.76 -13.70
C LYS A 84 6.17 -7.71 -12.95
N LYS A 85 7.08 -7.06 -13.66
CA LYS A 85 7.81 -5.93 -13.10
C LYS A 85 6.90 -4.73 -12.98
N ILE A 86 7.07 -3.97 -11.90
CA ILE A 86 6.32 -2.73 -11.69
C ILE A 86 7.29 -1.58 -11.49
N THR A 87 6.80 -0.37 -11.76
CA THR A 87 7.53 0.85 -11.49
C THR A 87 6.89 1.54 -10.30
N THR A 88 7.70 1.99 -9.34
CA THR A 88 7.19 2.72 -8.18
C THR A 88 6.55 4.03 -8.64
N ILE A 89 5.30 4.24 -8.23
CA ILE A 89 4.54 5.45 -8.58
C ILE A 89 4.83 6.53 -7.54
N LYS A 90 5.23 7.71 -8.01
CA LYS A 90 5.42 8.86 -7.12
C LYS A 90 4.16 9.70 -7.14
N ILE A 91 3.48 9.77 -6.02
CA ILE A 91 2.22 10.49 -5.90
C ILE A 91 2.50 11.85 -5.26
N LYS A 92 1.99 12.89 -5.86
CA LYS A 92 2.21 14.26 -5.37
C LYS A 92 1.00 14.76 -4.59
#